data_b28a00d4d19755003f0a059d336f2737
#
_entry.id   b28a00d4d19755003f0a059d336f2737
#
_cell.length_a   1.000
_cell.length_b   1.000
_cell.length_c   1.000
_cell.angle_alpha   90.00
_cell.angle_beta   90.00
_cell.angle_gamma   90.00
#
_symmetry.space_group_name_H-M   'P 1'
#
loop_
_entity.id
_entity.type
_entity.pdbx_description
1 polymer ?
#
loop_
_entity_poly.entity_id
_entity_poly.type
_entity_poly.pdbx_seq_one_letter_code
_entity_poly.pdbx_strand_id
1 'polypeptide(L)'
;QEKMPVTEYLERNARLYPDEVALVELNPDEPDTRRTSWKEFELIQPSRFEPYRREITWSVFDEKANRFANMLIGRGIKKGDKVAILMYNCLEWLPIYFGVLKTGAIAVPFNFRYDAEEILYCAELAEVDMIVFGPAFIGRIETNAERLSKGRLLIYVGDNCPEFAESYHQLVADCSSHAPNVEITDDDFGAIYFSSGTTGFPKAILHKHQSLTQAAQMEQKHHGTSRDDTFLCIPPLYHTGAKFHWMGSLVAGSKAVLLKGTKPETILSAVSSEHCTIVWLLVPWAQDILDALDRGDLKLEDYELSQWRLMHIGAQPVPPSLIKRWKEYFPHHQYDTNYGLSESTGPGCVHLGVENIHKVGAIGVPGYRWECKIVDENGVTVPQGEVGELCVKGPGVMTCYYRNEEATAETIRDGWLFTGDMARQDEDGFYFLVDRKKDVIVSGGENIYPVQIEDFLRKHDKIKDVAVIGLPDRRLGEKTAAIIEIKDGMTCTEEEIENFCLELPRYKRPKQIIFHEIPRNATGKIEKPKLRQMYGADKLVEKENEA
;
A
#
# COMPACT_ATOMS: atom_id res chain seq x y z
N GLN A 1 24.45 12.44 -10.05
CA GLN A 1 23.18 11.73 -9.86
C GLN A 1 22.31 11.98 -11.07
N GLU A 2 22.01 10.92 -11.80
CA GLU A 2 21.22 11.02 -13.00
C GLU A 2 19.77 11.37 -12.67
N LYS A 3 19.37 12.54 -13.12
CA LYS A 3 17.97 12.97 -13.13
C LYS A 3 17.31 12.29 -14.34
N MET A 4 16.74 11.12 -14.15
CA MET A 4 16.11 10.38 -15.23
C MET A 4 14.69 10.00 -14.89
N PRO A 5 13.78 9.96 -15.86
CA PRO A 5 12.45 9.39 -15.66
C PRO A 5 12.55 7.91 -15.31
N VAL A 6 11.60 7.44 -14.52
CA VAL A 6 11.58 6.03 -14.08
C VAL A 6 11.46 5.04 -15.24
N THR A 7 10.92 5.48 -16.37
CA THR A 7 10.81 4.68 -17.61
C THR A 7 12.17 4.25 -18.18
N GLU A 8 13.23 5.01 -17.94
CA GLU A 8 14.57 4.66 -18.43
C GLU A 8 15.11 3.39 -17.78
N TYR A 9 14.72 3.07 -16.56
CA TYR A 9 15.11 1.81 -15.93
C TYR A 9 14.52 0.60 -16.67
N LEU A 10 13.27 0.69 -17.11
CA LEU A 10 12.64 -0.35 -17.91
C LEU A 10 13.37 -0.54 -19.25
N GLU A 11 13.65 0.54 -19.96
CA GLU A 11 14.35 0.52 -21.23
C GLU A 11 15.77 -0.05 -21.09
N ARG A 12 16.48 0.32 -20.03
CA ARG A 12 17.80 -0.23 -19.70
C ARG A 12 17.73 -1.74 -19.46
N ASN A 13 16.76 -2.21 -18.68
CA ASN A 13 16.61 -3.64 -18.38
C ASN A 13 16.25 -4.44 -19.63
N ALA A 14 15.39 -3.89 -20.48
CA ALA A 14 15.04 -4.52 -21.76
C ALA A 14 16.25 -4.65 -22.69
N ARG A 15 17.15 -3.67 -22.68
CA ARG A 15 18.37 -3.69 -23.48
C ARG A 15 19.43 -4.62 -22.91
N LEU A 16 19.67 -4.58 -21.59
CA LEU A 16 20.74 -5.33 -20.93
C LEU A 16 20.33 -6.77 -20.58
N TYR A 17 19.08 -7.00 -20.28
CA TYR A 17 18.57 -8.29 -19.78
C TYR A 17 17.31 -8.72 -20.52
N PRO A 18 17.30 -8.71 -21.89
CA PRO A 18 16.06 -8.88 -22.65
C PRO A 18 15.33 -10.19 -22.38
N ASP A 19 16.06 -11.27 -22.18
CA ASP A 19 15.51 -12.62 -22.06
C ASP A 19 15.32 -13.09 -20.61
N GLU A 20 15.67 -12.25 -19.64
CA GLU A 20 15.47 -12.56 -18.22
C GLU A 20 14.03 -12.24 -17.79
N VAL A 21 13.48 -13.09 -16.93
CA VAL A 21 12.14 -12.91 -16.41
C VAL A 21 12.07 -11.66 -15.54
N ALA A 22 11.15 -10.77 -15.86
CA ALA A 22 10.88 -9.55 -15.12
C ALA A 22 9.75 -9.74 -14.11
N LEU A 23 8.64 -10.30 -14.55
CA LEU A 23 7.41 -10.45 -13.76
C LEU A 23 6.85 -11.86 -13.91
N VAL A 24 6.36 -12.37 -12.78
CA VAL A 24 5.57 -13.60 -12.69
C VAL A 24 4.23 -13.27 -12.06
N GLU A 25 3.15 -13.83 -12.58
CA GLU A 25 1.82 -13.76 -11.99
C GLU A 25 1.40 -15.13 -11.49
N LEU A 26 1.11 -15.23 -10.20
CA LEU A 26 0.60 -16.43 -9.56
C LEU A 26 -0.81 -16.22 -9.04
N ASN A 27 -1.70 -17.17 -9.35
CA ASN A 27 -3.04 -17.19 -8.81
C ASN A 27 -3.43 -18.63 -8.46
N PRO A 28 -3.05 -19.14 -7.27
CA PRO A 28 -3.23 -20.54 -6.92
C PRO A 28 -4.68 -20.97 -6.74
N ASP A 29 -5.60 -20.04 -6.51
CA ASP A 29 -7.02 -20.35 -6.34
C ASP A 29 -7.77 -20.45 -7.67
N GLU A 30 -7.14 -20.09 -8.78
CA GLU A 30 -7.75 -20.21 -10.10
C GLU A 30 -7.21 -21.42 -10.87
N PRO A 31 -8.07 -22.29 -11.35
CA PRO A 31 -7.64 -23.35 -12.26
C PRO A 31 -7.19 -22.74 -13.59
N ASP A 32 -6.19 -23.36 -14.22
CA ASP A 32 -5.61 -22.95 -15.51
C ASP A 32 -6.61 -23.09 -16.69
N THR A 33 -7.87 -22.91 -16.45
CA THR A 33 -8.90 -22.87 -17.50
C THR A 33 -9.13 -21.49 -18.06
N ARG A 34 -8.58 -20.46 -17.43
CA ARG A 34 -8.58 -19.10 -17.97
C ARG A 34 -7.46 -18.96 -18.99
N ARG A 35 -7.74 -19.35 -20.18
CA ARG A 35 -6.99 -18.87 -21.32
C ARG A 35 -7.37 -17.42 -21.54
N THR A 36 -6.48 -16.54 -21.20
CA THR A 36 -6.50 -15.25 -21.85
C THR A 36 -6.01 -15.49 -23.28
N SER A 37 -6.77 -15.08 -24.25
CA SER A 37 -6.42 -15.11 -25.68
C SER A 37 -5.26 -14.15 -26.03
N TRP A 38 -4.43 -13.85 -25.08
CA TRP A 38 -3.40 -12.81 -25.13
C TRP A 38 -2.19 -13.39 -25.84
N LYS A 39 -2.16 -13.21 -27.14
CA LYS A 39 -1.03 -13.61 -27.97
C LYS A 39 0.31 -13.02 -27.55
N GLU A 40 0.25 -12.07 -26.63
CA GLU A 40 1.37 -11.27 -26.21
C GLU A 40 2.10 -11.82 -24.99
N PHE A 41 1.52 -12.81 -24.29
CA PHE A 41 2.13 -13.43 -23.11
C PHE A 41 2.39 -14.90 -23.38
N GLU A 42 3.62 -15.34 -23.16
CA GLU A 42 3.88 -16.76 -23.07
C GLU A 42 3.22 -17.30 -21.81
N LEU A 43 2.15 -18.04 -22.00
CA LEU A 43 1.63 -18.91 -20.96
C LEU A 43 2.64 -20.02 -20.77
N ILE A 44 3.28 -20.04 -19.62
CA ILE A 44 3.92 -21.25 -19.16
C ILE A 44 2.78 -22.19 -18.83
N GLN A 45 2.61 -23.21 -19.66
CA GLN A 45 1.56 -24.20 -19.52
C GLN A 45 1.77 -24.95 -18.22
N PRO A 46 1.04 -24.64 -17.14
CA PRO A 46 1.05 -25.51 -15.99
C PRO A 46 0.40 -26.84 -16.38
N SER A 47 0.79 -27.90 -15.70
CA SER A 47 0.07 -29.15 -15.83
C SER A 47 -1.39 -28.91 -15.40
N ARG A 48 -2.29 -29.77 -15.83
CA ARG A 48 -3.73 -29.72 -15.54
C ARG A 48 -4.09 -29.58 -14.05
N PHE A 49 -3.12 -29.76 -13.17
CA PHE A 49 -3.24 -29.78 -11.71
C PHE A 49 -2.44 -28.68 -11.01
N GLU A 50 -1.70 -27.86 -11.75
CA GLU A 50 -0.90 -26.78 -11.19
C GLU A 50 -1.65 -25.46 -11.19
N PRO A 51 -1.37 -24.58 -10.21
CA PRO A 51 -1.96 -23.24 -10.16
C PRO A 51 -1.61 -22.42 -11.40
N TYR A 52 -2.47 -21.48 -11.72
CA TYR A 52 -2.26 -20.55 -12.81
C TYR A 52 -0.96 -19.75 -12.60
N ARG A 53 -0.06 -19.77 -13.58
CA ARG A 53 1.20 -19.05 -13.59
C ARG A 53 1.51 -18.51 -14.97
N ARG A 54 1.81 -17.22 -15.06
CA ARG A 54 2.33 -16.58 -16.29
C ARG A 54 3.59 -15.81 -15.98
N GLU A 55 4.47 -15.62 -16.95
CA GLU A 55 5.64 -14.78 -16.82
C GLU A 55 5.91 -13.96 -18.07
N ILE A 56 6.60 -12.83 -17.92
CA ILE A 56 7.13 -12.01 -19.00
C ILE A 56 8.59 -11.66 -18.75
N THR A 57 9.35 -11.57 -19.84
CA THR A 57 10.73 -11.09 -19.81
C THR A 57 10.77 -9.56 -19.81
N TRP A 58 11.95 -8.99 -19.56
CA TRP A 58 12.13 -7.53 -19.62
C TRP A 58 11.86 -6.98 -21.01
N SER A 59 12.29 -7.67 -22.09
CA SER A 59 11.98 -7.24 -23.45
C SER A 59 10.49 -7.24 -23.76
N VAL A 60 9.76 -8.27 -23.34
CA VAL A 60 8.32 -8.36 -23.52
C VAL A 60 7.60 -7.29 -22.71
N PHE A 61 8.05 -7.04 -21.48
CA PHE A 61 7.51 -5.96 -20.65
C PHE A 61 7.62 -4.59 -21.36
N ASP A 62 8.80 -4.27 -21.86
CA ASP A 62 9.03 -3.01 -22.56
C ASP A 62 8.26 -2.90 -23.87
N GLU A 63 8.24 -3.95 -24.67
CA GLU A 63 7.45 -4.00 -25.92
C GLU A 63 5.96 -3.77 -25.67
N LYS A 64 5.41 -4.35 -24.61
CA LYS A 64 4.01 -4.14 -24.24
C LYS A 64 3.74 -2.71 -23.81
N ALA A 65 4.62 -2.15 -23.00
CA ALA A 65 4.53 -0.74 -22.63
C ALA A 65 4.58 0.17 -23.86
N ASN A 66 5.46 -0.12 -24.79
CA ASN A 66 5.58 0.62 -26.06
C ASN A 66 4.33 0.51 -26.93
N ARG A 67 3.78 -0.68 -27.10
CA ARG A 67 2.54 -0.89 -27.86
C ARG A 67 1.38 -0.12 -27.27
N PHE A 68 1.24 -0.17 -25.95
CA PHE A 68 0.20 0.59 -25.25
C PHE A 68 0.41 2.10 -25.40
N ALA A 69 1.64 2.58 -25.24
CA ALA A 69 1.99 3.98 -25.45
C ALA A 69 1.64 4.45 -26.88
N ASN A 70 2.01 3.68 -27.89
CA ASN A 70 1.71 3.99 -29.28
C ASN A 70 0.20 3.98 -29.56
N MET A 71 -0.56 3.07 -28.96
CA MET A 71 -2.01 3.07 -29.03
C MET A 71 -2.59 4.36 -28.41
N LEU A 72 -2.12 4.76 -27.24
CA LEU A 72 -2.58 5.99 -26.57
C LEU A 72 -2.36 7.21 -27.48
N ILE A 73 -1.17 7.35 -28.05
CA ILE A 73 -0.84 8.46 -28.95
C ILE A 73 -1.74 8.43 -30.20
N GLY A 74 -1.95 7.25 -30.79
CA GLY A 74 -2.84 7.07 -31.93
C GLY A 74 -4.31 7.41 -31.63
N ARG A 75 -4.72 7.32 -30.36
CA ARG A 75 -6.06 7.70 -29.92
C ARG A 75 -6.14 9.15 -29.40
N GLY A 76 -5.09 9.92 -29.59
CA GLY A 76 -5.07 11.36 -29.27
C GLY A 76 -4.66 11.71 -27.85
N ILE A 77 -4.15 10.77 -27.07
CA ILE A 77 -3.60 11.04 -25.74
C ILE A 77 -2.31 11.85 -25.88
N LYS A 78 -2.23 12.92 -25.11
CA LYS A 78 -1.14 13.90 -25.14
C LYS A 78 -0.47 13.97 -23.77
N LYS A 79 0.70 14.60 -23.76
CA LYS A 79 1.41 14.94 -22.53
C LYS A 79 0.49 15.68 -21.55
N GLY A 80 0.41 15.21 -20.33
CA GLY A 80 -0.45 15.78 -19.28
C GLY A 80 -1.88 15.24 -19.26
N ASP A 81 -2.32 14.48 -20.28
CA ASP A 81 -3.57 13.76 -20.23
C ASP A 81 -3.52 12.66 -19.16
N LYS A 82 -4.66 12.17 -18.74
CA LYS A 82 -4.75 11.28 -17.57
C LYS A 82 -5.43 9.96 -17.94
N VAL A 83 -4.76 8.86 -17.60
CA VAL A 83 -5.24 7.51 -17.88
C VAL A 83 -5.42 6.76 -16.56
N ALA A 84 -6.67 6.44 -16.23
CA ALA A 84 -7.00 5.65 -15.04
C ALA A 84 -6.79 4.15 -15.28
N ILE A 85 -6.29 3.45 -14.26
CA ILE A 85 -6.07 2.01 -14.28
C ILE A 85 -6.89 1.37 -13.15
N LEU A 86 -7.85 0.52 -13.52
CA LEU A 86 -8.75 -0.17 -12.60
C LEU A 86 -8.70 -1.67 -12.86
N MET A 87 -7.70 -2.32 -12.27
CA MET A 87 -7.47 -3.77 -12.44
C MET A 87 -6.90 -4.39 -11.18
N TYR A 88 -7.15 -5.68 -10.99
CA TYR A 88 -6.38 -6.46 -10.02
C TYR A 88 -4.92 -6.59 -10.46
N ASN A 89 -4.04 -6.99 -9.53
CA ASN A 89 -2.66 -7.31 -9.87
C ASN A 89 -2.61 -8.39 -10.95
N CYS A 90 -1.99 -8.05 -12.07
CA CYS A 90 -1.82 -8.95 -13.20
C CYS A 90 -0.60 -8.49 -14.02
N LEU A 91 -0.16 -9.32 -14.96
CA LEU A 91 1.00 -8.98 -15.79
C LEU A 91 0.80 -7.73 -16.65
N GLU A 92 -0.44 -7.36 -16.93
CA GLU A 92 -0.77 -6.20 -17.75
C GLU A 92 -0.67 -4.87 -17.01
N TRP A 93 -0.80 -4.92 -15.69
CA TRP A 93 -0.90 -3.70 -14.87
C TRP A 93 0.30 -2.79 -15.05
N LEU A 94 1.50 -3.31 -14.84
CA LEU A 94 2.72 -2.52 -14.93
C LEU A 94 3.09 -2.10 -16.35
N PRO A 95 2.99 -2.96 -17.38
CA PRO A 95 3.17 -2.51 -18.77
C PRO A 95 2.20 -1.39 -19.18
N ILE A 96 0.96 -1.43 -18.74
CA ILE A 96 -0.01 -0.35 -18.97
C ILE A 96 0.42 0.93 -18.25
N TYR A 97 0.80 0.83 -16.98
CA TYR A 97 1.31 1.95 -16.20
C TYR A 97 2.51 2.64 -16.88
N PHE A 98 3.50 1.85 -17.27
CA PHE A 98 4.69 2.38 -17.96
C PHE A 98 4.38 2.87 -19.37
N GLY A 99 3.45 2.26 -20.06
CA GLY A 99 2.96 2.75 -21.35
C GLY A 99 2.37 4.16 -21.25
N VAL A 100 1.58 4.41 -20.21
CA VAL A 100 1.08 5.77 -19.92
C VAL A 100 2.24 6.75 -19.72
N LEU A 101 3.21 6.38 -18.86
CA LEU A 101 4.36 7.25 -18.58
C LEU A 101 5.18 7.56 -19.83
N LYS A 102 5.34 6.59 -20.72
CA LYS A 102 6.11 6.77 -21.98
C LYS A 102 5.49 7.80 -22.93
N THR A 103 4.22 8.10 -22.79
CA THR A 103 3.55 9.13 -23.61
C THR A 103 3.67 10.54 -23.01
N GLY A 104 4.17 10.67 -21.79
CA GLY A 104 4.11 11.91 -21.04
C GLY A 104 2.75 12.16 -20.37
N ALA A 105 1.81 11.25 -20.52
CA ALA A 105 0.54 11.29 -19.80
C ALA A 105 0.72 10.90 -18.34
N ILE A 106 -0.30 11.13 -17.54
CA ILE A 106 -0.32 10.90 -16.11
C ILE A 106 -1.06 9.60 -15.83
N ALA A 107 -0.42 8.66 -15.15
CA ALA A 107 -1.05 7.43 -14.71
C ALA A 107 -1.87 7.68 -13.44
N VAL A 108 -3.12 7.20 -13.42
CA VAL A 108 -4.07 7.42 -12.32
C VAL A 108 -4.58 6.07 -11.82
N PRO A 109 -3.84 5.38 -10.93
CA PRO A 109 -4.29 4.10 -10.38
C PRO A 109 -5.54 4.26 -9.52
N PHE A 110 -6.55 3.46 -9.81
CA PHE A 110 -7.79 3.40 -9.03
C PHE A 110 -7.76 2.21 -8.07
N ASN A 111 -8.31 2.42 -6.89
CA ASN A 111 -8.52 1.35 -5.92
C ASN A 111 -9.56 0.37 -6.45
N PHE A 112 -9.23 -0.91 -6.54
CA PHE A 112 -10.13 -1.94 -7.04
C PHE A 112 -11.36 -2.18 -6.14
N ARG A 113 -11.40 -1.57 -4.95
CA ARG A 113 -12.57 -1.62 -4.06
C ARG A 113 -13.55 -0.47 -4.26
N TYR A 114 -13.22 0.48 -5.10
CA TYR A 114 -14.16 1.56 -5.42
C TYR A 114 -15.46 0.98 -5.99
N ASP A 115 -16.58 1.44 -5.45
CA ASP A 115 -17.89 1.19 -6.06
C ASP A 115 -18.11 2.09 -7.28
N ALA A 116 -19.26 1.92 -7.92
CA ALA A 116 -19.57 2.70 -9.13
C ALA A 116 -19.59 4.23 -8.89
N GLU A 117 -20.04 4.66 -7.73
CA GLU A 117 -20.09 6.08 -7.36
C GLU A 117 -18.69 6.65 -7.11
N GLU A 118 -17.83 5.91 -6.41
CA GLU A 118 -16.45 6.30 -6.14
C GLU A 118 -15.63 6.35 -7.42
N ILE A 119 -15.82 5.41 -8.33
CA ILE A 119 -15.16 5.41 -9.65
C ILE A 119 -15.51 6.70 -10.42
N LEU A 120 -16.80 7.03 -10.48
CA LEU A 120 -17.27 8.24 -11.15
C LEU A 120 -16.70 9.49 -10.49
N TYR A 121 -16.75 9.57 -9.18
CA TYR A 121 -16.19 10.68 -8.40
C TYR A 121 -14.71 10.89 -8.70
N CYS A 122 -13.90 9.83 -8.60
CA CYS A 122 -12.46 9.91 -8.83
C CYS A 122 -12.12 10.24 -10.29
N ALA A 123 -12.88 9.70 -11.25
CA ALA A 123 -12.70 10.01 -12.66
C ALA A 123 -12.97 11.51 -12.97
N GLU A 124 -13.98 12.09 -12.34
CA GLU A 124 -14.30 13.50 -12.50
C GLU A 124 -13.32 14.40 -11.75
N LEU A 125 -12.95 14.04 -10.51
CA LEU A 125 -12.01 14.81 -9.70
C LEU A 125 -10.64 14.92 -10.37
N ALA A 126 -10.10 13.81 -10.85
CA ALA A 126 -8.82 13.78 -11.54
C ALA A 126 -8.91 14.19 -13.01
N GLU A 127 -10.10 14.40 -13.54
CA GLU A 127 -10.33 14.74 -14.96
C GLU A 127 -9.67 13.74 -15.90
N VAL A 128 -9.89 12.44 -15.66
CA VAL A 128 -9.29 11.40 -16.49
C VAL A 128 -9.85 11.40 -17.91
N ASP A 129 -8.98 11.13 -18.87
CA ASP A 129 -9.30 11.09 -20.31
C ASP A 129 -9.59 9.67 -20.81
N MET A 130 -9.15 8.69 -20.07
CA MET A 130 -9.31 7.26 -20.39
C MET A 130 -9.38 6.44 -19.11
N ILE A 131 -10.21 5.39 -19.14
CA ILE A 131 -10.25 4.39 -18.06
C ILE A 131 -9.94 3.02 -18.67
N VAL A 132 -8.91 2.38 -18.17
CA VAL A 132 -8.51 1.01 -18.52
C VAL A 132 -8.95 0.12 -17.38
N PHE A 133 -9.75 -0.89 -17.66
CA PHE A 133 -10.35 -1.73 -16.62
C PHE A 133 -10.38 -3.21 -16.99
N GLY A 134 -10.34 -4.06 -15.96
CA GLY A 134 -10.38 -5.51 -16.09
C GLY A 134 -11.78 -6.11 -15.92
N PRO A 135 -11.91 -7.44 -16.08
CA PRO A 135 -13.21 -8.14 -16.10
C PRO A 135 -14.05 -7.97 -14.83
N ALA A 136 -13.42 -7.92 -13.67
CA ALA A 136 -14.12 -7.83 -12.40
C ALA A 136 -14.89 -6.51 -12.23
N PHE A 137 -14.61 -5.51 -13.08
CA PHE A 137 -15.14 -4.15 -12.95
C PHE A 137 -16.19 -3.79 -13.97
N ILE A 138 -16.56 -4.72 -14.86
CA ILE A 138 -17.57 -4.50 -15.93
C ILE A 138 -18.84 -3.88 -15.35
N GLY A 139 -19.43 -4.49 -14.33
CA GLY A 139 -20.68 -4.01 -13.74
C GLY A 139 -20.57 -2.64 -13.10
N ARG A 140 -19.45 -2.35 -12.43
CA ARG A 140 -19.22 -1.05 -11.79
C ARG A 140 -19.02 0.08 -12.80
N ILE A 141 -18.39 -0.21 -13.92
CA ILE A 141 -18.24 0.77 -15.04
C ILE A 141 -19.56 0.93 -15.77
N GLU A 142 -20.28 -0.17 -16.06
CA GLU A 142 -21.53 -0.17 -16.78
C GLU A 142 -22.61 0.69 -16.10
N THR A 143 -22.67 0.69 -14.78
CA THR A 143 -23.63 1.46 -13.98
C THR A 143 -23.64 2.94 -14.37
N ASN A 144 -22.48 3.52 -14.67
CA ASN A 144 -22.32 4.92 -15.05
C ASN A 144 -21.66 5.08 -16.43
N ALA A 145 -21.77 4.08 -17.31
CA ALA A 145 -21.05 4.04 -18.59
C ALA A 145 -21.34 5.25 -19.47
N GLU A 146 -22.58 5.70 -19.56
CA GLU A 146 -22.97 6.86 -20.34
C GLU A 146 -22.25 8.13 -19.86
N ARG A 147 -22.19 8.35 -18.55
CA ARG A 147 -21.52 9.49 -17.95
C ARG A 147 -19.99 9.36 -18.00
N LEU A 148 -19.47 8.16 -17.74
CA LEU A 148 -18.03 7.89 -17.79
C LEU A 148 -17.47 8.01 -19.21
N SER A 149 -18.20 7.56 -20.24
CA SER A 149 -17.76 7.63 -21.64
C SER A 149 -17.84 9.02 -22.25
N LYS A 150 -18.50 9.96 -21.58
CA LYS A 150 -18.63 11.33 -22.07
C LYS A 150 -17.28 12.07 -22.03
N GLY A 151 -16.65 12.21 -23.19
CA GLY A 151 -15.33 12.81 -23.32
C GLY A 151 -14.18 11.91 -22.84
N ARG A 152 -14.44 10.62 -22.65
CA ARG A 152 -13.44 9.63 -22.21
C ARG A 152 -13.50 8.36 -23.05
N LEU A 153 -12.35 7.69 -23.15
CA LEU A 153 -12.24 6.37 -23.73
C LEU A 153 -12.34 5.31 -22.61
N LEU A 154 -13.12 4.26 -22.86
CA LEU A 154 -13.23 3.11 -21.98
C LEU A 154 -12.56 1.92 -22.66
N ILE A 155 -11.48 1.42 -22.08
CA ILE A 155 -10.65 0.34 -22.63
C ILE A 155 -10.74 -0.87 -21.73
N TYR A 156 -11.13 -2.00 -22.29
CA TYR A 156 -11.29 -3.25 -21.56
C TYR A 156 -10.12 -4.19 -21.80
N VAL A 157 -9.55 -4.69 -20.73
CA VAL A 157 -8.43 -5.64 -20.72
C VAL A 157 -8.97 -7.00 -20.29
N GLY A 158 -9.17 -7.91 -21.23
CA GLY A 158 -9.71 -9.24 -20.99
C GLY A 158 -10.43 -9.80 -22.19
N ASP A 159 -10.98 -11.00 -22.03
CA ASP A 159 -11.79 -11.66 -23.05
C ASP A 159 -13.24 -11.17 -22.99
N ASN A 160 -13.95 -11.27 -24.11
CA ASN A 160 -15.36 -10.89 -24.21
C ASN A 160 -15.61 -9.41 -23.85
N CYS A 161 -15.00 -8.51 -24.62
CA CYS A 161 -15.15 -7.07 -24.42
C CYS A 161 -16.62 -6.64 -24.44
N PRO A 162 -17.09 -5.93 -23.40
CA PRO A 162 -18.45 -5.40 -23.39
C PRO A 162 -18.66 -4.33 -24.49
N GLU A 163 -19.90 -4.18 -24.95
CA GLU A 163 -20.24 -3.26 -26.05
C GLU A 163 -19.92 -1.79 -25.75
N PHE A 164 -19.95 -1.39 -24.48
CA PHE A 164 -19.68 -0.01 -24.09
C PHE A 164 -18.19 0.36 -24.06
N ALA A 165 -17.29 -0.59 -24.30
CA ALA A 165 -15.84 -0.41 -24.22
C ALA A 165 -15.15 -0.91 -25.49
N GLU A 166 -13.89 -0.50 -25.67
CA GLU A 166 -13.02 -1.00 -26.73
C GLU A 166 -12.05 -2.02 -26.16
N SER A 167 -11.69 -3.02 -26.98
CA SER A 167 -10.78 -4.09 -26.55
C SER A 167 -9.32 -3.61 -26.59
N TYR A 168 -8.66 -3.66 -25.46
CA TYR A 168 -7.22 -3.46 -25.34
C TYR A 168 -6.45 -4.33 -26.35
N HIS A 169 -6.78 -5.62 -26.42
CA HIS A 169 -6.08 -6.57 -27.30
C HIS A 169 -6.17 -6.22 -28.77
N GLN A 170 -7.35 -5.79 -29.23
CA GLN A 170 -7.54 -5.38 -30.60
C GLN A 170 -6.81 -4.08 -30.91
N LEU A 171 -6.84 -3.13 -29.96
CA LEU A 171 -6.22 -1.82 -30.15
C LEU A 171 -4.69 -1.88 -30.19
N VAL A 172 -4.05 -2.72 -29.39
CA VAL A 172 -2.58 -2.81 -29.34
C VAL A 172 -1.98 -3.75 -30.37
N ALA A 173 -2.79 -4.64 -30.97
CA ALA A 173 -2.30 -5.71 -31.84
C ALA A 173 -1.47 -5.24 -33.01
N ASP A 174 -1.84 -4.11 -33.61
CA ASP A 174 -1.19 -3.54 -34.79
C ASP A 174 -0.28 -2.35 -34.46
N CYS A 175 -0.10 -2.04 -33.17
CA CYS A 175 0.76 -0.94 -32.76
C CYS A 175 2.24 -1.34 -32.73
N SER A 176 3.10 -0.38 -32.99
CA SER A 176 4.54 -0.58 -32.94
C SER A 176 5.02 -0.98 -31.55
N SER A 177 5.95 -1.94 -31.49
CA SER A 177 6.66 -2.34 -30.28
C SER A 177 7.88 -1.45 -29.95
N HIS A 178 8.16 -0.45 -30.78
CA HIS A 178 9.24 0.49 -30.54
C HIS A 178 8.78 1.65 -29.67
N ALA A 179 9.69 2.14 -28.84
CA ALA A 179 9.40 3.28 -27.98
C ALA A 179 8.94 4.50 -28.78
N PRO A 180 7.87 5.18 -28.34
CA PRO A 180 7.46 6.42 -29.00
C PRO A 180 8.52 7.51 -28.81
N ASN A 181 8.63 8.39 -29.80
CA ASN A 181 9.55 9.53 -29.72
C ASN A 181 8.92 10.67 -28.92
N VAL A 182 8.93 10.54 -27.61
CA VAL A 182 8.41 11.54 -26.66
C VAL A 182 9.50 11.90 -25.67
N GLU A 183 9.76 13.20 -25.54
CA GLU A 183 10.70 13.70 -24.54
C GLU A 183 9.99 13.80 -23.18
N ILE A 184 10.56 13.13 -22.18
CA ILE A 184 10.06 13.14 -20.81
C ILE A 184 11.18 13.58 -19.89
N THR A 185 10.89 14.53 -19.02
CA THR A 185 11.84 15.02 -18.01
C THR A 185 11.36 14.65 -16.61
N ASP A 186 12.25 14.72 -15.63
CA ASP A 186 11.91 14.48 -14.23
C ASP A 186 10.99 15.56 -13.63
N ASP A 187 10.84 16.70 -14.31
CA ASP A 187 9.95 17.80 -13.92
C ASP A 187 8.51 17.65 -14.47
N ASP A 188 8.30 16.73 -15.39
CA ASP A 188 6.97 16.42 -15.92
C ASP A 188 6.12 15.67 -14.88
N PHE A 189 4.81 15.86 -14.94
CA PHE A 189 3.87 15.08 -14.10
C PHE A 189 3.82 13.64 -14.56
N GLY A 190 3.81 12.71 -13.61
CA GLY A 190 3.83 11.28 -13.90
C GLY A 190 2.64 10.51 -13.35
N ALA A 191 2.16 10.86 -12.18
CA ALA A 191 1.09 10.09 -11.54
C ALA A 191 0.16 10.93 -10.67
N ILE A 192 -1.09 10.46 -10.58
CA ILE A 192 -2.04 10.87 -9.54
C ILE A 192 -2.40 9.63 -8.74
N TYR A 193 -2.26 9.72 -7.42
CA TYR A 193 -2.74 8.73 -6.47
C TYR A 193 -3.84 9.33 -5.63
N PHE A 194 -4.71 8.50 -5.08
CA PHE A 194 -5.77 8.99 -4.20
C PHE A 194 -5.40 8.74 -2.75
N SER A 195 -5.73 9.72 -1.90
CA SER A 195 -5.57 9.57 -0.46
C SER A 195 -6.46 8.44 0.06
N SER A 196 -6.04 7.77 1.12
CA SER A 196 -6.82 6.70 1.76
C SER A 196 -8.01 7.20 2.57
N GLY A 197 -8.47 8.42 2.33
CA GLY A 197 -9.50 9.19 3.04
C GLY A 197 -10.38 8.39 3.99
N THR A 198 -10.18 8.58 5.28
CA THR A 198 -11.01 7.97 6.32
C THR A 198 -12.28 8.76 6.59
N THR A 199 -12.40 9.97 6.02
CA THR A 199 -13.53 10.88 6.15
C THR A 199 -13.88 11.45 4.78
N GLY A 200 -14.90 10.87 4.11
CA GLY A 200 -15.39 11.35 2.83
C GLY A 200 -14.63 10.80 1.62
N PHE A 201 -14.78 11.46 0.49
CA PHE A 201 -14.17 11.04 -0.76
C PHE A 201 -12.67 11.32 -0.80
N PRO A 202 -11.87 10.48 -1.50
CA PRO A 202 -10.43 10.66 -1.61
C PRO A 202 -10.04 12.00 -2.26
N LYS A 203 -8.85 12.49 -1.91
CA LYS A 203 -8.21 13.61 -2.61
C LYS A 203 -7.24 13.07 -3.65
N ALA A 204 -7.11 13.76 -4.77
CA ALA A 204 -6.18 13.40 -5.84
C ALA A 204 -4.80 14.01 -5.58
N ILE A 205 -3.77 13.18 -5.52
CA ILE A 205 -2.40 13.53 -5.15
C ILE A 205 -1.53 13.53 -6.41
N LEU A 206 -1.04 14.69 -6.82
CA LEU A 206 -0.26 14.85 -8.05
C LEU A 206 1.25 14.76 -7.78
N HIS A 207 1.92 13.86 -8.49
CA HIS A 207 3.37 13.65 -8.43
C HIS A 207 4.06 13.87 -9.76
N LYS A 208 5.26 14.43 -9.69
CA LYS A 208 6.20 14.51 -10.83
C LYS A 208 7.00 13.22 -10.99
N HIS A 209 7.62 13.03 -12.16
CA HIS A 209 8.52 11.91 -12.41
C HIS A 209 9.68 11.86 -11.40
N GLN A 210 10.21 13.00 -10.97
CA GLN A 210 11.26 13.04 -9.95
C GLN A 210 10.86 12.33 -8.64
N SER A 211 9.59 12.42 -8.24
CA SER A 211 9.09 11.72 -7.06
C SER A 211 9.08 10.21 -7.27
N LEU A 212 8.67 9.75 -8.44
CA LEU A 212 8.62 8.34 -8.79
C LEU A 212 10.04 7.74 -8.85
N THR A 213 10.97 8.45 -9.48
CA THR A 213 12.38 8.04 -9.59
C THR A 213 13.05 8.00 -8.23
N GLN A 214 12.83 9.02 -7.41
CA GLN A 214 13.34 9.09 -6.04
C GLN A 214 12.88 7.88 -5.21
N ALA A 215 11.60 7.56 -5.29
CA ALA A 215 11.02 6.43 -4.57
C ALA A 215 11.64 5.09 -5.01
N ALA A 216 11.82 4.90 -6.31
CA ALA A 216 12.43 3.70 -6.85
C ALA A 216 13.89 3.53 -6.40
N GLN A 217 14.69 4.58 -6.46
CA GLN A 217 16.09 4.57 -6.04
C GLN A 217 16.23 4.34 -4.55
N MET A 218 15.37 4.97 -3.75
CA MET A 218 15.36 4.82 -2.31
C MET A 218 15.06 3.37 -1.90
N GLU A 219 14.07 2.76 -2.53
CA GLU A 219 13.70 1.38 -2.26
C GLU A 219 14.84 0.40 -2.56
N GLN A 220 15.43 0.51 -3.74
CA GLN A 220 16.57 -0.34 -4.10
C GLN A 220 17.73 -0.18 -3.12
N LYS A 221 18.01 1.06 -2.72
CA LYS A 221 19.13 1.38 -1.82
C LYS A 221 18.90 0.81 -0.41
N HIS A 222 17.73 1.01 0.16
CA HIS A 222 17.44 0.59 1.53
C HIS A 222 17.36 -0.92 1.70
N HIS A 223 16.84 -1.63 0.72
CA HIS A 223 16.76 -3.08 0.77
C HIS A 223 17.98 -3.78 0.16
N GLY A 224 18.89 -3.04 -0.46
CA GLY A 224 20.06 -3.61 -1.12
C GLY A 224 19.65 -4.58 -2.23
N THR A 225 18.53 -4.31 -2.91
CA THR A 225 18.00 -5.19 -3.95
C THR A 225 19.02 -5.32 -5.07
N SER A 226 19.34 -6.57 -5.44
CA SER A 226 20.27 -6.91 -6.52
C SER A 226 19.55 -7.75 -7.57
N ARG A 227 20.26 -8.06 -8.67
CA ARG A 227 19.73 -8.92 -9.73
C ARG A 227 19.45 -10.37 -9.26
N ASP A 228 20.05 -10.79 -8.17
CA ASP A 228 19.85 -12.11 -7.60
C ASP A 228 18.59 -12.21 -6.73
N ASP A 229 17.97 -11.08 -6.42
CA ASP A 229 16.76 -11.04 -5.61
C ASP A 229 15.52 -11.39 -6.44
N THR A 230 14.53 -11.94 -5.74
CA THR A 230 13.17 -12.11 -6.23
C THR A 230 12.22 -11.54 -5.19
N PHE A 231 11.47 -10.53 -5.59
CA PHE A 231 10.51 -9.84 -4.74
C PHE A 231 9.12 -10.46 -4.86
N LEU A 232 8.51 -10.79 -3.72
CA LEU A 232 7.10 -11.23 -3.68
C LEU A 232 6.20 -10.05 -3.34
N CYS A 233 5.35 -9.67 -4.30
CA CYS A 233 4.38 -8.60 -4.17
C CYS A 233 2.97 -9.17 -4.01
N ILE A 234 2.39 -9.04 -2.83
CA ILE A 234 1.04 -9.48 -2.52
C ILE A 234 0.06 -8.29 -2.50
N PRO A 235 0.44 -7.13 -1.92
CA PRO A 235 -0.45 -5.97 -1.86
C PRO A 235 -0.80 -5.41 -3.25
N PRO A 236 -1.92 -4.67 -3.35
CA PRO A 236 -2.37 -4.13 -4.63
C PRO A 236 -1.40 -3.11 -5.24
N LEU A 237 -1.17 -3.21 -6.55
CA LEU A 237 -0.30 -2.28 -7.29
C LEU A 237 -0.86 -0.86 -7.40
N TYR A 238 -2.16 -0.65 -7.21
CA TYR A 238 -2.69 0.70 -7.18
C TYR A 238 -2.18 1.50 -5.97
N HIS A 239 -1.76 0.81 -4.91
CA HIS A 239 -1.22 1.43 -3.70
C HIS A 239 0.25 1.83 -3.90
N THR A 240 0.60 3.02 -3.45
CA THR A 240 1.97 3.53 -3.60
C THR A 240 3.00 2.64 -2.93
N GLY A 241 2.72 2.13 -1.73
CA GLY A 241 3.63 1.24 -1.01
C GLY A 241 4.05 0.04 -1.85
N ALA A 242 3.09 -0.79 -2.27
CA ALA A 242 3.36 -2.02 -3.03
C ALA A 242 4.14 -1.75 -4.31
N LYS A 243 3.68 -0.81 -5.11
CA LYS A 243 4.30 -0.50 -6.39
C LYS A 243 5.72 0.02 -6.24
N PHE A 244 5.96 0.92 -5.31
CA PHE A 244 7.30 1.49 -5.14
C PHE A 244 8.27 0.51 -4.47
N HIS A 245 7.79 -0.45 -3.69
CA HIS A 245 8.62 -1.58 -3.27
C HIS A 245 9.01 -2.47 -4.45
N TRP A 246 8.07 -2.73 -5.36
CA TRP A 246 8.40 -3.42 -6.62
C TRP A 246 9.45 -2.64 -7.43
N MET A 247 9.44 -1.32 -7.42
CA MET A 247 10.41 -0.52 -8.19
C MET A 247 11.86 -0.73 -7.76
N GLY A 248 12.13 -1.29 -6.59
CA GLY A 248 13.46 -1.77 -6.23
C GLY A 248 13.95 -2.85 -7.19
N SER A 249 13.09 -3.75 -7.59
CA SER A 249 13.37 -4.75 -8.62
C SER A 249 13.57 -4.13 -10.00
N LEU A 250 12.82 -3.09 -10.33
CA LEU A 250 13.01 -2.33 -11.57
C LEU A 250 14.41 -1.70 -11.65
N VAL A 251 14.84 -1.04 -10.57
CA VAL A 251 16.17 -0.41 -10.51
C VAL A 251 17.29 -1.45 -10.57
N ALA A 252 17.13 -2.57 -9.88
CA ALA A 252 18.13 -3.65 -9.86
C ALA A 252 18.13 -4.51 -11.13
N GLY A 253 17.02 -4.56 -11.87
CA GLY A 253 16.86 -5.49 -13.00
C GLY A 253 16.54 -6.92 -12.54
N SER A 254 15.86 -7.08 -11.43
CA SER A 254 15.54 -8.39 -10.84
C SER A 254 14.08 -8.78 -11.01
N LYS A 255 13.81 -10.06 -10.83
CA LYS A 255 12.48 -10.65 -10.97
C LYS A 255 11.57 -10.27 -9.81
N ALA A 256 10.28 -10.08 -10.08
CA ALA A 256 9.25 -9.95 -9.08
C ALA A 256 8.07 -10.88 -9.37
N VAL A 257 7.39 -11.30 -8.31
CA VAL A 257 6.24 -12.19 -8.37
C VAL A 257 5.02 -11.46 -7.83
N LEU A 258 3.97 -11.40 -8.64
CA LEU A 258 2.66 -10.87 -8.24
C LEU A 258 1.80 -12.05 -7.79
N LEU A 259 1.50 -12.10 -6.50
CA LEU A 259 0.71 -13.19 -5.92
C LEU A 259 -0.69 -12.70 -5.59
N LYS A 260 -1.70 -13.42 -6.07
CA LYS A 260 -3.07 -13.29 -5.59
C LYS A 260 -3.34 -14.39 -4.56
N GLY A 261 -3.53 -13.98 -3.33
CA GLY A 261 -3.78 -14.88 -2.20
C GLY A 261 -3.00 -14.48 -0.96
N THR A 262 -3.67 -14.52 0.18
CA THR A 262 -3.11 -14.04 1.46
C THR A 262 -3.06 -15.13 2.54
N LYS A 263 -3.49 -16.35 2.20
CA LYS A 263 -3.44 -17.47 3.14
C LYS A 263 -1.99 -17.85 3.45
N PRO A 264 -1.68 -18.21 4.69
CA PRO A 264 -0.32 -18.57 5.08
C PRO A 264 0.33 -19.64 4.19
N GLU A 265 -0.36 -20.72 3.89
CA GLU A 265 0.15 -21.78 3.01
C GLU A 265 0.39 -21.30 1.57
N THR A 266 -0.44 -20.39 1.07
CA THR A 266 -0.28 -19.79 -0.25
C THR A 266 0.97 -18.94 -0.32
N ILE A 267 1.20 -18.10 0.69
CA ILE A 267 2.39 -17.24 0.76
C ILE A 267 3.67 -18.08 0.84
N LEU A 268 3.72 -19.04 1.76
CA LEU A 268 4.91 -19.89 1.92
C LEU A 268 5.18 -20.75 0.68
N SER A 269 4.13 -21.26 0.03
CA SER A 269 4.27 -22.00 -1.22
C SER A 269 4.85 -21.15 -2.34
N ALA A 270 4.43 -19.89 -2.46
CA ALA A 270 4.96 -18.96 -3.45
C ALA A 270 6.43 -18.62 -3.17
N VAL A 271 6.78 -18.35 -1.92
CA VAL A 271 8.18 -18.11 -1.52
C VAL A 271 9.06 -19.31 -1.89
N SER A 272 8.57 -20.51 -1.60
CA SER A 272 9.29 -21.76 -1.87
C SER A 272 9.44 -22.02 -3.37
N SER A 273 8.34 -22.02 -4.12
CA SER A 273 8.34 -22.39 -5.54
C SER A 273 9.02 -21.37 -6.44
N GLU A 274 8.93 -20.09 -6.12
CA GLU A 274 9.52 -19.00 -6.90
C GLU A 274 10.86 -18.51 -6.35
N HIS A 275 11.36 -19.13 -5.30
CA HIS A 275 12.63 -18.79 -4.64
C HIS A 275 12.70 -17.30 -4.23
N CYS A 276 11.63 -16.78 -3.65
CA CYS A 276 11.56 -15.39 -3.24
C CYS A 276 12.55 -15.09 -2.12
N THR A 277 13.21 -13.94 -2.22
CA THR A 277 14.25 -13.50 -1.26
C THR A 277 13.79 -12.32 -0.41
N ILE A 278 12.87 -11.53 -0.93
CA ILE A 278 12.27 -10.36 -0.26
C ILE A 278 10.76 -10.51 -0.33
N VAL A 279 10.10 -10.45 0.83
CA VAL A 279 8.64 -10.56 0.91
C VAL A 279 8.09 -9.34 1.65
N TRP A 280 7.08 -8.71 1.08
CA TRP A 280 6.34 -7.67 1.77
C TRP A 280 5.02 -8.21 2.28
N LEU A 281 4.84 -8.14 3.59
CA LEU A 281 3.64 -8.58 4.30
C LEU A 281 2.92 -7.39 4.94
N LEU A 282 1.60 -7.45 4.95
CA LEU A 282 0.81 -6.65 5.88
C LEU A 282 0.80 -7.33 7.25
N VAL A 283 0.60 -6.53 8.30
CA VAL A 283 0.57 -7.04 9.69
C VAL A 283 -0.39 -8.22 9.87
N PRO A 284 -1.65 -8.19 9.36
CA PRO A 284 -2.55 -9.33 9.51
C PRO A 284 -2.02 -10.63 8.89
N TRP A 285 -1.36 -10.55 7.74
CA TRP A 285 -0.83 -11.74 7.06
C TRP A 285 0.34 -12.35 7.83
N ALA A 286 1.20 -11.51 8.38
CA ALA A 286 2.29 -11.98 9.24
C ALA A 286 1.74 -12.64 10.51
N GLN A 287 0.71 -12.08 11.12
CA GLN A 287 0.02 -12.66 12.27
C GLN A 287 -0.59 -14.02 11.93
N ASP A 288 -1.27 -14.12 10.79
CA ASP A 288 -1.89 -15.37 10.34
C ASP A 288 -0.86 -16.48 10.13
N ILE A 289 0.31 -16.16 9.56
CA ILE A 289 1.42 -17.10 9.40
C ILE A 289 1.89 -17.59 10.78
N LEU A 290 2.13 -16.69 11.72
CA LEU A 290 2.59 -17.05 13.06
C LEU A 290 1.55 -17.90 13.81
N ASP A 291 0.29 -17.55 13.72
CA ASP A 291 -0.80 -18.29 14.35
C ASP A 291 -0.92 -19.72 13.77
N ALA A 292 -0.77 -19.88 12.46
CA ALA A 292 -0.78 -21.17 11.81
C ALA A 292 0.43 -22.04 12.22
N LEU A 293 1.60 -21.43 12.38
CA LEU A 293 2.80 -22.10 12.88
C LEU A 293 2.64 -22.53 14.35
N ASP A 294 2.08 -21.66 15.18
CA ASP A 294 1.84 -21.96 16.60
C ASP A 294 0.85 -23.12 16.77
N ARG A 295 -0.19 -23.21 15.92
CA ARG A 295 -1.16 -24.31 15.94
C ARG A 295 -0.63 -25.62 15.35
N GLY A 296 0.49 -25.56 14.63
CA GLY A 296 1.00 -26.72 13.90
C GLY A 296 0.30 -27.00 12.57
N ASP A 297 -0.54 -26.08 12.09
CA ASP A 297 -1.20 -26.18 10.78
C ASP A 297 -0.20 -25.99 9.62
N LEU A 298 0.87 -25.23 9.87
CA LEU A 298 1.99 -25.05 8.96
C LEU A 298 3.27 -25.55 9.58
N LYS A 299 4.13 -26.14 8.75
CA LYS A 299 5.46 -26.60 9.12
C LYS A 299 6.50 -26.00 8.19
N LEU A 300 7.45 -25.26 8.71
CA LEU A 300 8.49 -24.60 7.92
C LEU A 300 9.33 -25.58 7.10
N GLU A 301 9.55 -26.78 7.61
CA GLU A 301 10.31 -27.85 6.91
C GLU A 301 9.65 -28.34 5.62
N ASP A 302 8.36 -28.05 5.40
CA ASP A 302 7.65 -28.42 4.17
C ASP A 302 7.96 -27.47 3.00
N TYR A 303 8.70 -26.40 3.25
CA TYR A 303 8.99 -25.35 2.27
C TYR A 303 10.48 -25.04 2.18
N GLU A 304 10.94 -24.64 1.00
CA GLU A 304 12.28 -24.07 0.79
C GLU A 304 12.26 -22.57 1.10
N LEU A 305 12.70 -22.17 2.28
CA LEU A 305 12.65 -20.79 2.77
C LEU A 305 14.04 -20.21 3.08
N SER A 306 15.11 -20.97 2.91
CA SER A 306 16.48 -20.55 3.27
C SER A 306 16.97 -19.34 2.46
N GLN A 307 16.48 -19.14 1.25
CA GLN A 307 16.81 -18.02 0.39
C GLN A 307 16.10 -16.72 0.80
N TRP A 308 15.01 -16.82 1.55
CA TRP A 308 14.25 -15.68 2.04
C TRP A 308 15.07 -14.89 3.06
N ARG A 309 15.65 -13.77 2.65
CA ARG A 309 16.56 -12.98 3.49
C ARG A 309 15.90 -11.83 4.22
N LEU A 310 14.86 -11.21 3.61
CA LEU A 310 14.26 -9.97 4.10
C LEU A 310 12.75 -10.09 4.19
N MET A 311 12.22 -9.84 5.38
CA MET A 311 10.81 -9.62 5.61
C MET A 311 10.57 -8.12 5.78
N HIS A 312 9.87 -7.53 4.82
CA HIS A 312 9.41 -6.16 4.93
C HIS A 312 7.95 -6.14 5.39
N ILE A 313 7.65 -5.28 6.34
CA ILE A 313 6.30 -5.11 6.84
C ILE A 313 6.00 -3.61 6.94
N GLY A 314 4.86 -3.18 6.41
CA GLY A 314 4.57 -1.76 6.31
C GLY A 314 3.10 -1.45 6.13
N ALA A 315 2.84 -0.25 5.65
CA ALA A 315 1.52 0.37 5.44
C ALA A 315 0.74 0.70 6.72
N GLN A 316 1.25 0.33 7.88
CA GLN A 316 0.64 0.61 9.19
C GLN A 316 1.69 0.45 10.28
N PRO A 317 1.43 0.95 11.50
CA PRO A 317 2.32 0.70 12.64
C PRO A 317 2.49 -0.79 12.90
N VAL A 318 3.73 -1.21 13.14
CA VAL A 318 4.09 -2.61 13.37
C VAL A 318 4.22 -2.87 14.86
N PRO A 319 3.42 -3.78 15.44
CA PRO A 319 3.53 -4.10 16.87
C PRO A 319 4.88 -4.74 17.18
N PRO A 320 5.59 -4.27 18.22
CA PRO A 320 6.85 -4.89 18.65
C PRO A 320 6.73 -6.38 18.97
N SER A 321 5.58 -6.79 19.55
CA SER A 321 5.30 -8.19 19.85
C SER A 321 5.28 -9.09 18.62
N LEU A 322 4.82 -8.59 17.50
CA LEU A 322 4.80 -9.33 16.24
C LEU A 322 6.23 -9.67 15.77
N ILE A 323 7.14 -8.70 15.82
CA ILE A 323 8.52 -8.90 15.38
C ILE A 323 9.26 -9.86 16.32
N LYS A 324 9.02 -9.79 17.62
CA LYS A 324 9.59 -10.74 18.59
C LYS A 324 9.17 -12.18 18.30
N ARG A 325 7.87 -12.40 18.01
CA ARG A 325 7.35 -13.72 17.61
C ARG A 325 7.94 -14.17 16.27
N TRP A 326 8.07 -13.26 15.31
CA TRP A 326 8.62 -13.54 13.98
C TRP A 326 10.06 -14.06 14.10
N LYS A 327 10.88 -13.43 14.92
CA LYS A 327 12.27 -13.84 15.16
C LYS A 327 12.40 -15.24 15.75
N GLU A 328 11.42 -15.73 16.47
CA GLU A 328 11.43 -17.08 17.02
C GLU A 328 11.38 -18.14 15.92
N TYR A 329 10.59 -17.91 14.87
CA TYR A 329 10.47 -18.82 13.73
C TYR A 329 11.50 -18.54 12.63
N PHE A 330 11.86 -17.29 12.43
CA PHE A 330 12.77 -16.84 11.37
C PHE A 330 13.94 -16.04 11.93
N PRO A 331 14.82 -16.66 12.76
CA PRO A 331 15.89 -15.91 13.42
C PRO A 331 16.94 -15.33 12.47
N HIS A 332 17.05 -15.87 11.25
CA HIS A 332 18.00 -15.43 10.22
C HIS A 332 17.46 -14.34 9.31
N HIS A 333 16.16 -14.02 9.39
CA HIS A 333 15.58 -12.96 8.56
C HIS A 333 16.13 -11.59 8.94
N GLN A 334 16.48 -10.81 7.94
CA GLN A 334 16.53 -9.37 8.07
C GLN A 334 15.08 -8.85 8.13
N TYR A 335 14.90 -7.82 8.90
CA TYR A 335 13.61 -7.17 9.05
C TYR A 335 13.73 -5.71 8.65
N ASP A 336 12.79 -5.19 7.92
CA ASP A 336 12.67 -3.78 7.65
C ASP A 336 11.22 -3.33 7.72
N THR A 337 11.04 -2.08 8.06
CA THR A 337 9.78 -1.36 7.94
C THR A 337 10.08 0.06 7.47
N ASN A 338 9.10 0.70 6.92
CA ASN A 338 9.18 2.10 6.54
C ASN A 338 7.89 2.82 6.89
N TYR A 339 7.97 4.13 6.88
CA TYR A 339 6.84 5.01 7.06
C TYR A 339 6.75 5.96 5.87
N GLY A 340 5.56 6.15 5.37
CA GLY A 340 5.25 7.10 4.32
C GLY A 340 3.76 7.23 4.08
N LEU A 341 3.42 8.19 3.26
CA LEU A 341 2.06 8.50 2.83
C LEU A 341 2.03 8.51 1.30
N SER A 342 0.85 8.41 0.72
CA SER A 342 0.70 8.64 -0.73
C SER A 342 1.15 10.06 -1.12
N GLU A 343 0.98 11.03 -0.23
CA GLU A 343 1.44 12.42 -0.39
C GLU A 343 2.98 12.55 -0.40
N SER A 344 3.70 11.60 0.18
CA SER A 344 5.17 11.55 0.15
C SER A 344 5.72 10.57 -0.88
N THR A 345 4.91 10.02 -1.73
CA THR A 345 5.21 8.89 -2.63
C THR A 345 5.58 7.64 -1.79
N GLY A 346 5.50 6.45 -2.27
CA GLY A 346 6.07 5.29 -1.59
C GLY A 346 7.56 5.17 -1.96
N PRO A 347 8.32 4.27 -1.37
CA PRO A 347 7.98 3.34 -0.30
C PRO A 347 7.95 3.98 1.07
N GLY A 348 8.46 5.20 1.24
CA GLY A 348 8.40 5.91 2.50
C GLY A 348 9.47 6.97 2.63
N CYS A 349 9.28 7.88 3.56
CA CYS A 349 10.22 8.96 3.88
C CYS A 349 11.08 8.64 5.11
N VAL A 350 10.71 7.61 5.87
CA VAL A 350 11.45 7.13 7.05
C VAL A 350 11.63 5.63 6.93
N HIS A 351 12.84 5.16 7.17
CA HIS A 351 13.20 3.73 7.11
C HIS A 351 13.87 3.28 8.40
N LEU A 352 13.49 2.09 8.87
CA LEU A 352 14.18 1.47 10.00
C LEU A 352 15.61 1.08 9.60
N GLY A 353 15.76 0.41 8.49
CA GLY A 353 17.03 -0.15 8.04
C GLY A 353 17.22 -1.58 8.53
N VAL A 354 17.73 -2.43 7.66
CA VAL A 354 17.88 -3.87 7.93
C VAL A 354 18.83 -4.17 9.09
N GLU A 355 19.78 -3.30 9.35
CA GLU A 355 20.76 -3.39 10.45
C GLU A 355 20.18 -2.95 11.80
N ASN A 356 19.02 -2.33 11.84
CA ASN A 356 18.43 -1.72 13.03
C ASN A 356 17.26 -2.52 13.60
N ILE A 357 17.22 -3.81 13.33
CA ILE A 357 16.16 -4.70 13.82
C ILE A 357 15.99 -4.68 15.35
N HIS A 358 17.03 -4.29 16.08
CA HIS A 358 17.00 -4.13 17.54
C HIS A 358 16.13 -2.97 18.02
N LYS A 359 15.86 -1.99 17.15
CA LYS A 359 14.96 -0.86 17.42
C LYS A 359 13.50 -1.21 17.13
N VAL A 360 13.04 -2.32 17.63
CA VAL A 360 11.68 -2.81 17.42
C VAL A 360 10.65 -1.78 17.88
N GLY A 361 9.69 -1.46 17.01
CA GLY A 361 8.66 -0.43 17.25
C GLY A 361 8.97 0.92 16.66
N ALA A 362 10.23 1.20 16.32
CA ALA A 362 10.60 2.41 15.60
C ALA A 362 10.17 2.31 14.12
N ILE A 363 9.83 3.46 13.52
CA ILE A 363 9.69 3.56 12.07
C ILE A 363 11.03 3.84 11.40
N GLY A 364 12.01 4.35 12.13
CA GLY A 364 13.39 4.49 11.69
C GLY A 364 13.92 5.91 11.70
N VAL A 365 14.75 6.19 10.71
CA VAL A 365 15.43 7.47 10.50
C VAL A 365 15.04 8.04 9.13
N PRO A 366 15.29 9.33 8.85
CA PRO A 366 15.00 9.89 7.54
C PRO A 366 15.65 9.05 6.43
N GLY A 367 14.86 8.71 5.42
CA GLY A 367 15.32 7.95 4.27
C GLY A 367 16.25 8.79 3.36
N TYR A 368 16.80 8.14 2.34
CA TYR A 368 17.67 8.78 1.36
C TYR A 368 17.01 10.02 0.76
N ARG A 369 17.64 11.19 0.91
CA ARG A 369 17.18 12.52 0.49
C ARG A 369 15.96 13.06 1.25
N TRP A 370 15.63 12.49 2.40
CA TRP A 370 14.56 12.99 3.23
C TRP A 370 15.09 13.71 4.47
N GLU A 371 14.32 14.71 4.92
CA GLU A 371 14.49 15.38 6.20
C GLU A 371 13.20 15.21 7.00
N CYS A 372 13.32 15.08 8.30
CA CYS A 372 12.20 14.96 9.23
C CYS A 372 12.35 15.93 10.38
N LYS A 373 11.24 16.44 10.88
CA LYS A 373 11.16 17.19 12.14
C LYS A 373 9.84 16.92 12.84
N ILE A 374 9.80 17.18 14.11
CA ILE A 374 8.60 17.07 14.93
C ILE A 374 8.27 18.47 15.46
N VAL A 375 7.03 18.91 15.26
CA VAL A 375 6.59 20.29 15.60
C VAL A 375 5.39 20.29 16.53
N ASP A 376 5.27 21.40 17.29
CA ASP A 376 4.11 21.69 18.11
C ASP A 376 2.96 22.31 17.29
N GLU A 377 1.89 22.72 17.96
CA GLU A 377 0.71 23.34 17.33
C GLU A 377 1.03 24.65 16.60
N ASN A 378 2.12 25.31 16.97
CA ASN A 378 2.58 26.56 16.36
C ASN A 378 3.61 26.33 15.24
N GLY A 379 3.90 25.08 14.91
CA GLY A 379 4.90 24.73 13.90
C GLY A 379 6.35 24.86 14.37
N VAL A 380 6.57 24.99 15.66
CA VAL A 380 7.91 25.08 16.26
C VAL A 380 8.42 23.68 16.61
N THR A 381 9.67 23.41 16.24
CA THR A 381 10.31 22.12 16.56
C THR A 381 10.31 21.87 18.07
N VAL A 382 9.80 20.72 18.48
CA VAL A 382 9.75 20.31 19.88
C VAL A 382 11.14 19.85 20.37
N PRO A 383 11.41 19.93 21.68
CA PRO A 383 12.59 19.31 22.27
C PRO A 383 12.63 17.81 22.00
N GLN A 384 13.83 17.25 21.91
CA GLN A 384 14.02 15.81 21.69
C GLN A 384 13.29 14.98 22.76
N GLY A 385 12.60 13.95 22.30
CA GLY A 385 11.82 13.06 23.15
C GLY A 385 10.37 13.49 23.36
N GLU A 386 10.02 14.73 23.07
CA GLU A 386 8.64 15.21 23.16
C GLU A 386 7.82 14.79 21.92
N VAL A 387 6.53 14.62 22.14
CA VAL A 387 5.57 14.25 21.08
C VAL A 387 5.11 15.51 20.36
N GLY A 388 5.05 15.44 19.03
CA GLY A 388 4.51 16.46 18.16
C GLY A 388 4.11 15.89 16.83
N GLU A 389 3.71 16.75 15.89
CA GLU A 389 3.36 16.33 14.54
C GLU A 389 4.63 16.09 13.71
N LEU A 390 4.71 14.93 13.06
CA LEU A 390 5.80 14.61 12.14
C LEU A 390 5.64 15.40 10.84
N CYS A 391 6.70 16.10 10.46
CA CYS A 391 6.81 16.81 9.18
C CYS A 391 7.98 16.26 8.40
N VAL A 392 7.81 16.11 7.08
CA VAL A 392 8.82 15.54 6.19
C VAL A 392 9.04 16.43 4.98
N LYS A 393 10.28 16.44 4.47
CA LYS A 393 10.68 17.22 3.31
C LYS A 393 11.62 16.40 2.44
N GLY A 394 11.36 16.41 1.14
CA GLY A 394 12.19 15.68 0.18
C GLY A 394 11.58 15.68 -1.22
N PRO A 395 12.31 15.12 -2.22
CA PRO A 395 11.85 15.08 -3.61
C PRO A 395 10.57 14.26 -3.84
N GLY A 396 10.23 13.37 -2.90
CA GLY A 396 9.02 12.56 -2.96
C GLY A 396 7.75 13.27 -2.48
N VAL A 397 7.84 14.49 -1.95
CA VAL A 397 6.64 15.26 -1.57
C VAL A 397 5.83 15.59 -2.81
N MET A 398 4.52 15.38 -2.75
CA MET A 398 3.59 15.70 -3.82
C MET A 398 3.71 17.15 -4.28
N THR A 399 3.33 17.40 -5.53
CA THR A 399 3.20 18.77 -6.03
C THR A 399 2.03 19.47 -5.36
N CYS A 400 0.88 18.80 -5.31
CA CYS A 400 -0.35 19.36 -4.73
C CYS A 400 -1.42 18.27 -4.60
N TYR A 401 -2.49 18.60 -3.87
CA TYR A 401 -3.77 17.96 -4.10
C TYR A 401 -4.39 18.60 -5.36
N TYR A 402 -4.65 17.79 -6.37
CA TYR A 402 -5.13 18.26 -7.66
C TYR A 402 -6.47 18.97 -7.53
N ARG A 403 -6.55 20.21 -8.02
CA ARG A 403 -7.74 21.07 -7.94
C ARG A 403 -8.23 21.31 -6.52
N ASN A 404 -7.34 21.32 -5.55
CA ASN A 404 -7.67 21.60 -4.15
C ASN A 404 -6.56 22.42 -3.49
N GLU A 405 -6.54 23.71 -3.78
CA GLU A 405 -5.51 24.64 -3.27
C GLU A 405 -5.59 24.82 -1.75
N GLU A 406 -6.79 24.82 -1.18
CA GLU A 406 -6.99 24.95 0.26
C GLU A 406 -6.37 23.79 1.03
N ALA A 407 -6.69 22.55 0.66
CA ALA A 407 -6.11 21.36 1.30
C ALA A 407 -4.59 21.30 1.09
N THR A 408 -4.10 21.71 -0.08
CA THR A 408 -2.66 21.76 -0.37
C THR A 408 -1.95 22.74 0.57
N ALA A 409 -2.50 23.94 0.75
CA ALA A 409 -1.92 24.96 1.61
C ALA A 409 -1.91 24.55 3.10
N GLU A 410 -2.89 23.78 3.54
CA GLU A 410 -2.95 23.23 4.90
C GLU A 410 -1.90 22.12 5.13
N THR A 411 -1.57 21.36 4.09
CA THR A 411 -0.73 20.17 4.18
C THR A 411 0.73 20.45 3.89
N ILE A 412 1.04 21.33 2.93
CA ILE A 412 2.41 21.69 2.57
C ILE A 412 2.66 23.14 2.96
N ARG A 413 3.62 23.36 3.87
CA ARG A 413 4.00 24.68 4.38
C ARG A 413 5.51 24.83 4.31
N ASP A 414 5.99 25.83 3.56
CA ASP A 414 7.43 26.09 3.35
C ASP A 414 8.21 24.86 2.86
N GLY A 415 7.59 24.03 2.01
CA GLY A 415 8.19 22.83 1.48
C GLY A 415 8.12 21.61 2.41
N TRP A 416 7.59 21.76 3.61
CA TRP A 416 7.37 20.67 4.54
C TRP A 416 5.97 20.08 4.42
N LEU A 417 5.91 18.75 4.31
CA LEU A 417 4.67 18.01 4.35
C LEU A 417 4.31 17.72 5.81
N PHE A 418 3.17 18.24 6.26
CA PHE A 418 2.60 17.97 7.57
C PHE A 418 1.79 16.68 7.47
N THR A 419 2.28 15.63 8.12
CA THR A 419 1.76 14.26 7.89
C THR A 419 0.43 13.98 8.58
N GLY A 420 0.08 14.74 9.61
CA GLY A 420 -1.05 14.45 10.47
C GLY A 420 -0.79 13.28 11.44
N ASP A 421 0.44 12.78 11.49
CA ASP A 421 0.85 11.72 12.41
C ASP A 421 1.68 12.28 13.55
N MET A 422 1.35 11.87 14.78
CA MET A 422 2.11 12.25 15.97
C MET A 422 3.28 11.27 16.15
N ALA A 423 4.44 11.83 16.47
CA ALA A 423 5.66 11.06 16.61
C ALA A 423 6.55 11.64 17.72
N ARG A 424 7.52 10.84 18.13
CA ARG A 424 8.63 11.26 18.99
C ARG A 424 9.94 10.72 18.43
N GLN A 425 11.04 11.33 18.80
CA GLN A 425 12.38 10.89 18.43
C GLN A 425 13.14 10.46 19.69
N ASP A 426 13.77 9.29 19.65
CA ASP A 426 14.57 8.82 20.78
C ASP A 426 15.98 9.43 20.79
N GLU A 427 16.77 9.09 21.80
CA GLU A 427 18.12 9.61 21.99
C GLU A 427 19.08 9.23 20.86
N ASP A 428 18.82 8.12 20.18
CA ASP A 428 19.62 7.62 19.05
C ASP A 428 19.17 8.18 17.70
N GLY A 429 18.15 9.04 17.69
CA GLY A 429 17.63 9.67 16.49
C GLY A 429 16.56 8.87 15.73
N PHE A 430 16.05 7.79 16.32
CA PHE A 430 14.98 6.98 15.72
C PHE A 430 13.61 7.57 16.02
N TYR A 431 12.77 7.62 14.98
CA TYR A 431 11.40 8.09 15.09
C TYR A 431 10.47 6.96 15.47
N PHE A 432 9.52 7.26 16.34
CA PHE A 432 8.44 6.37 16.76
C PHE A 432 7.11 7.06 16.50
N LEU A 433 6.20 6.39 15.79
CA LEU A 433 4.83 6.87 15.70
C LEU A 433 4.14 6.67 17.03
N VAL A 434 3.42 7.70 17.45
CA VAL A 434 2.62 7.64 18.68
C VAL A 434 1.17 7.41 18.30
N ASP A 435 0.62 8.23 17.41
CA ASP A 435 -0.70 8.01 16.81
C ASP A 435 -0.97 9.00 15.67
N ARG A 436 -2.13 8.87 15.03
CA ARG A 436 -2.64 9.95 14.19
C ARG A 436 -3.13 11.09 15.08
N LYS A 437 -2.89 12.32 14.67
CA LYS A 437 -3.34 13.52 15.39
C LYS A 437 -4.84 13.47 15.70
N LYS A 438 -5.65 12.97 14.76
CA LYS A 438 -7.10 12.83 14.92
C LYS A 438 -7.53 11.66 15.80
N ASP A 439 -6.65 10.69 16.07
CA ASP A 439 -6.94 9.48 16.85
C ASP A 439 -6.48 9.61 18.30
N VAL A 440 -5.71 10.64 18.64
CA VAL A 440 -5.32 10.95 20.03
C VAL A 440 -6.57 11.17 20.85
N ILE A 441 -6.66 10.47 21.98
CA ILE A 441 -7.80 10.56 22.90
C ILE A 441 -7.49 11.61 23.95
N VAL A 442 -8.36 12.62 24.11
CA VAL A 442 -8.26 13.61 25.17
C VAL A 442 -9.28 13.25 26.24
N SER A 443 -8.81 12.68 27.35
CA SER A 443 -9.64 12.21 28.45
C SER A 443 -9.26 12.89 29.75
N GLY A 444 -10.19 13.66 30.31
CA GLY A 444 -9.95 14.39 31.55
C GLY A 444 -8.77 15.37 31.48
N GLY A 445 -8.51 15.93 30.30
CA GLY A 445 -7.37 16.85 30.06
C GLY A 445 -6.05 16.14 29.76
N GLU A 446 -6.02 14.82 29.79
CA GLU A 446 -4.83 14.00 29.48
C GLU A 446 -4.87 13.50 28.04
N ASN A 447 -3.74 13.57 27.36
CA ASN A 447 -3.58 12.96 26.04
C ASN A 447 -3.27 11.47 26.20
N ILE A 448 -4.11 10.62 25.61
CA ILE A 448 -3.92 9.18 25.60
C ILE A 448 -3.66 8.75 24.15
N TYR A 449 -2.58 8.00 23.97
CA TYR A 449 -2.14 7.54 22.66
C TYR A 449 -2.54 6.07 22.47
N PRO A 450 -3.55 5.80 21.62
CA PRO A 450 -4.09 4.45 21.41
C PRO A 450 -3.05 3.37 21.12
N VAL A 451 -2.02 3.69 20.34
CA VAL A 451 -0.97 2.73 19.96
C VAL A 451 -0.28 2.10 21.17
N GLN A 452 -0.04 2.87 22.23
CA GLN A 452 0.60 2.34 23.44
C GLN A 452 -0.27 1.28 24.12
N ILE A 453 -1.57 1.49 24.14
CA ILE A 453 -2.53 0.55 24.75
C ILE A 453 -2.74 -0.65 23.82
N GLU A 454 -2.83 -0.42 22.52
CA GLU A 454 -2.94 -1.49 21.52
C GLU A 454 -1.75 -2.43 21.57
N ASP A 455 -0.53 -1.91 21.63
CA ASP A 455 0.70 -2.72 21.74
C ASP A 455 0.74 -3.53 23.03
N PHE A 456 0.28 -2.95 24.13
CA PHE A 456 0.18 -3.65 25.41
C PHE A 456 -0.84 -4.81 25.33
N LEU A 457 -2.03 -4.56 24.78
CA LEU A 457 -3.08 -5.57 24.66
C LEU A 457 -2.69 -6.71 23.72
N ARG A 458 -1.93 -6.43 22.65
CA ARG A 458 -1.47 -7.46 21.71
C ARG A 458 -0.54 -8.51 22.34
N LYS A 459 0.02 -8.23 23.50
CA LYS A 459 0.81 -9.22 24.25
C LYS A 459 -0.05 -10.31 24.91
N HIS A 460 -1.37 -10.12 24.97
CA HIS A 460 -2.28 -11.10 25.55
C HIS A 460 -2.49 -12.27 24.58
N ASP A 461 -2.33 -13.50 25.10
CA ASP A 461 -2.35 -14.72 24.30
C ASP A 461 -3.66 -14.98 23.54
N LYS A 462 -4.77 -14.46 24.02
CA LYS A 462 -6.09 -14.68 23.44
C LYS A 462 -6.49 -13.60 22.40
N ILE A 463 -5.76 -12.50 22.32
CA ILE A 463 -6.11 -11.37 21.45
C ILE A 463 -5.52 -11.59 20.06
N LYS A 464 -6.41 -11.64 19.05
CA LYS A 464 -6.02 -11.67 17.63
C LYS A 464 -5.67 -10.28 17.12
N ASP A 465 -6.53 -9.30 17.43
CA ASP A 465 -6.35 -7.92 17.01
C ASP A 465 -7.05 -6.96 17.96
N VAL A 466 -6.67 -5.70 17.96
CA VAL A 466 -7.22 -4.68 18.83
C VAL A 466 -7.16 -3.30 18.21
N ALA A 467 -8.19 -2.50 18.47
CA ALA A 467 -8.23 -1.08 18.16
C ALA A 467 -8.69 -0.31 19.39
N VAL A 468 -7.95 0.71 19.78
CA VAL A 468 -8.32 1.60 20.89
C VAL A 468 -8.80 2.92 20.32
N ILE A 469 -9.99 3.34 20.74
CA ILE A 469 -10.65 4.57 20.28
C ILE A 469 -11.16 5.40 21.44
N GLY A 470 -11.33 6.72 21.21
CA GLY A 470 -12.05 7.59 22.11
C GLY A 470 -13.56 7.57 21.83
N LEU A 471 -14.35 7.37 22.86
CA LEU A 471 -15.80 7.51 22.78
C LEU A 471 -16.23 8.71 23.64
N PRO A 472 -17.31 9.42 23.28
CA PRO A 472 -17.80 10.54 24.06
C PRO A 472 -18.11 10.15 25.51
N ASP A 473 -17.71 11.00 26.44
CA ASP A 473 -17.98 10.83 27.88
C ASP A 473 -18.30 12.20 28.49
N ARG A 474 -19.41 12.28 29.22
CA ARG A 474 -19.89 13.55 29.77
C ARG A 474 -18.92 14.19 30.75
N ARG A 475 -18.21 13.38 31.54
CA ARG A 475 -17.30 13.85 32.57
C ARG A 475 -15.91 14.14 32.05
N LEU A 476 -15.40 13.24 31.18
CA LEU A 476 -14.01 13.25 30.75
C LEU A 476 -13.82 13.90 29.38
N GLY A 477 -14.89 14.20 28.64
CA GLY A 477 -14.86 14.59 27.24
C GLY A 477 -14.83 13.35 26.35
N GLU A 478 -13.78 12.55 26.46
CA GLU A 478 -13.68 11.24 25.84
C GLU A 478 -13.29 10.19 26.88
N LYS A 479 -13.75 8.97 26.68
CA LYS A 479 -13.28 7.79 27.41
C LYS A 479 -12.58 6.82 26.47
N THR A 480 -11.61 6.10 26.96
CA THR A 480 -10.88 5.09 26.21
C THR A 480 -11.69 3.81 26.12
N ALA A 481 -11.93 3.33 24.89
CA ALA A 481 -12.57 2.06 24.62
C ALA A 481 -11.61 1.14 23.84
N ALA A 482 -11.47 -0.11 24.27
CA ALA A 482 -10.72 -1.14 23.59
C ALA A 482 -11.68 -2.05 22.83
N ILE A 483 -11.56 -2.09 21.51
CA ILE A 483 -12.28 -3.02 20.64
C ILE A 483 -11.36 -4.20 20.39
N ILE A 484 -11.76 -5.39 20.79
CA ILE A 484 -10.90 -6.58 20.83
C ILE A 484 -11.49 -7.70 20.01
N GLU A 485 -10.71 -8.21 19.08
CA GLU A 485 -11.00 -9.44 18.36
C GLU A 485 -10.23 -10.58 18.99
N ILE A 486 -10.94 -11.62 19.41
CA ILE A 486 -10.38 -12.80 20.06
C ILE A 486 -9.98 -13.82 19.01
N LYS A 487 -8.88 -14.54 19.24
CA LYS A 487 -8.41 -15.62 18.37
C LYS A 487 -9.49 -16.70 18.21
N ASP A 488 -9.55 -17.28 17.02
CA ASP A 488 -10.51 -18.32 16.67
C ASP A 488 -10.42 -19.51 17.64
N GLY A 489 -11.59 -19.95 18.10
CA GLY A 489 -11.71 -21.07 19.02
C GLY A 489 -11.38 -20.75 20.49
N MET A 490 -11.06 -19.49 20.80
CA MET A 490 -10.81 -19.05 22.17
C MET A 490 -11.99 -18.23 22.71
N THR A 491 -12.14 -18.24 24.02
CA THR A 491 -13.11 -17.40 24.74
C THR A 491 -12.39 -16.51 25.73
N CYS A 492 -12.81 -15.26 25.84
CA CYS A 492 -12.24 -14.28 26.73
C CYS A 492 -13.33 -13.38 27.32
N THR A 493 -13.24 -13.09 28.61
CA THR A 493 -14.17 -12.22 29.31
C THR A 493 -13.63 -10.81 29.47
N GLU A 494 -14.51 -9.83 29.69
CA GLU A 494 -14.10 -8.45 30.02
C GLU A 494 -13.21 -8.42 31.25
N GLU A 495 -13.53 -9.22 32.27
CA GLU A 495 -12.76 -9.31 33.51
C GLU A 495 -11.31 -9.77 33.27
N GLU A 496 -11.09 -10.73 32.37
CA GLU A 496 -9.74 -11.17 32.00
C GLU A 496 -8.94 -10.02 31.40
N ILE A 497 -9.54 -9.21 30.54
CA ILE A 497 -8.89 -8.05 29.91
C ILE A 497 -8.66 -6.94 30.95
N GLU A 498 -9.63 -6.65 31.81
CA GLU A 498 -9.48 -5.65 32.87
C GLU A 498 -8.32 -6.01 33.82
N ASN A 499 -8.23 -7.27 34.20
CA ASN A 499 -7.14 -7.75 35.06
C ASN A 499 -5.78 -7.66 34.36
N PHE A 500 -5.73 -7.98 33.08
CA PHE A 500 -4.51 -7.80 32.27
C PHE A 500 -4.07 -6.33 32.22
N CYS A 501 -5.02 -5.41 32.13
CA CYS A 501 -4.76 -3.96 32.06
C CYS A 501 -4.34 -3.35 33.39
N LEU A 502 -4.38 -4.08 34.50
CA LEU A 502 -3.93 -3.55 35.81
C LEU A 502 -2.45 -3.15 35.81
N GLU A 503 -1.63 -3.70 34.91
CA GLU A 503 -0.23 -3.29 34.74
C GLU A 503 -0.09 -1.92 34.08
N LEU A 504 -1.12 -1.42 33.41
CA LEU A 504 -1.12 -0.07 32.85
C LEU A 504 -1.36 0.98 33.93
N PRO A 505 -0.78 2.19 33.78
CA PRO A 505 -1.18 3.33 34.60
C PRO A 505 -2.70 3.52 34.54
N ARG A 506 -3.29 3.92 35.66
CA ARG A 506 -4.75 3.99 35.80
C ARG A 506 -5.43 4.81 34.68
N TYR A 507 -4.85 5.93 34.31
CA TYR A 507 -5.43 6.83 33.30
C TYR A 507 -5.39 6.24 31.87
N LYS A 508 -4.52 5.26 31.60
CA LYS A 508 -4.41 4.56 30.31
C LYS A 508 -5.30 3.33 30.22
N ARG A 509 -5.87 2.87 31.32
CA ARG A 509 -6.71 1.68 31.31
C ARG A 509 -8.00 1.95 30.55
N PRO A 510 -8.40 1.05 29.61
CA PRO A 510 -9.69 1.20 28.94
C PRO A 510 -10.84 1.25 29.93
N LYS A 511 -11.74 2.20 29.73
CA LYS A 511 -12.97 2.33 30.51
C LYS A 511 -14.11 1.43 29.99
N GLN A 512 -13.99 1.03 28.73
CA GLN A 512 -14.94 0.15 28.08
C GLN A 512 -14.21 -0.89 27.24
N ILE A 513 -14.65 -2.13 27.30
CA ILE A 513 -14.11 -3.24 26.52
C ILE A 513 -15.25 -3.79 25.67
N ILE A 514 -15.02 -3.89 24.36
CA ILE A 514 -15.99 -4.36 23.38
C ILE A 514 -15.34 -5.46 22.57
N PHE A 515 -15.96 -6.63 22.51
CA PHE A 515 -15.52 -7.72 21.65
C PHE A 515 -16.19 -7.61 20.29
N HIS A 516 -15.40 -7.40 19.26
CA HIS A 516 -15.86 -7.24 17.89
C HIS A 516 -14.70 -7.47 16.90
N GLU A 517 -15.04 -7.86 15.68
CA GLU A 517 -14.07 -7.94 14.58
C GLU A 517 -13.53 -6.55 14.25
N ILE A 518 -12.23 -6.48 13.97
CA ILE A 518 -11.56 -5.22 13.65
C ILE A 518 -11.64 -4.96 12.14
N PRO A 519 -12.39 -3.94 11.70
CA PRO A 519 -12.48 -3.61 10.28
C PRO A 519 -11.17 -3.02 9.76
N ARG A 520 -10.71 -3.54 8.63
CA ARG A 520 -9.51 -3.07 7.94
C ARG A 520 -9.83 -2.74 6.49
N ASN A 521 -9.13 -1.73 5.95
CA ASN A 521 -9.24 -1.40 4.53
C ASN A 521 -8.39 -2.36 3.67
N ALA A 522 -8.40 -2.15 2.34
CA ALA A 522 -7.67 -2.98 1.38
C ALA A 522 -6.15 -3.03 1.62
N THR A 523 -5.59 -1.99 2.26
CA THR A 523 -4.16 -1.90 2.59
C THR A 523 -3.84 -2.43 3.99
N GLY A 524 -4.82 -3.00 4.68
CA GLY A 524 -4.66 -3.56 6.02
C GLY A 524 -4.73 -2.55 7.16
N LYS A 525 -5.04 -1.29 6.89
CA LYS A 525 -5.19 -0.26 7.93
C LYS A 525 -6.51 -0.43 8.67
N ILE A 526 -6.45 -0.29 10.00
CA ILE A 526 -7.65 -0.31 10.85
C ILE A 526 -8.54 0.88 10.50
N GLU A 527 -9.82 0.62 10.29
CA GLU A 527 -10.81 1.64 9.99
C GLU A 527 -11.48 2.15 11.27
N LYS A 528 -10.72 2.89 12.09
CA LYS A 528 -11.22 3.45 13.36
C LYS A 528 -12.46 4.35 13.19
N PRO A 529 -12.63 5.14 12.12
CA PRO A 529 -13.86 5.90 11.91
C PRO A 529 -15.12 5.02 11.88
N LYS A 530 -15.06 3.83 11.29
CA LYS A 530 -16.19 2.88 11.32
C LYS A 530 -16.51 2.44 12.75
N LEU A 531 -15.48 2.15 13.55
CA LEU A 531 -15.67 1.77 14.94
C LEU A 531 -16.26 2.91 15.78
N ARG A 532 -15.82 4.14 15.56
CA ARG A 532 -16.39 5.32 16.23
C ARG A 532 -17.85 5.52 15.85
N GLN A 533 -18.21 5.31 14.59
CA GLN A 533 -19.57 5.40 14.11
C GLN A 533 -20.47 4.32 14.74
N MET A 534 -19.96 3.09 14.86
CA MET A 534 -20.70 1.96 15.46
C MET A 534 -20.98 2.17 16.96
N TYR A 535 -20.04 2.77 17.69
CA TYR A 535 -20.09 2.84 19.16
C TYR A 535 -20.08 4.28 19.71
N GLY A 536 -20.10 5.28 18.84
CA GLY A 536 -19.91 6.69 19.19
C GLY A 536 -21.18 7.49 19.46
N ALA A 537 -21.10 8.80 19.22
CA ALA A 537 -22.00 9.86 19.69
C ALA A 537 -23.49 9.68 19.39
N ASP A 538 -23.85 9.07 18.27
CA ASP A 538 -25.26 8.93 17.88
C ASP A 538 -26.05 8.06 18.83
N LYS A 539 -25.41 7.06 19.46
CA LYS A 539 -26.04 6.20 20.47
C LYS A 539 -26.18 6.84 21.85
N LEU A 540 -25.38 7.86 22.15
CA LEU A 540 -25.53 8.62 23.40
C LEU A 540 -26.72 9.58 23.32
N VAL A 541 -26.94 10.17 22.15
CA VAL A 541 -28.09 11.05 21.88
C VAL A 541 -29.40 10.26 21.92
N GLU A 542 -29.43 9.04 21.41
CA GLU A 542 -30.61 8.16 21.48
C GLU A 542 -30.94 7.79 22.92
N LYS A 543 -29.96 7.46 23.75
CA LYS A 543 -30.18 7.17 25.20
C LYS A 543 -30.61 8.38 26.02
N GLU A 544 -30.24 9.58 25.61
CA GLU A 544 -30.68 10.81 26.27
C GLU A 544 -32.11 11.19 25.91
N ASN A 545 -32.58 10.79 24.73
CA ASN A 545 -33.95 11.01 24.28
C ASN A 545 -34.92 9.91 24.81
N GLU A 546 -34.40 8.79 25.29
CA GLU A 546 -35.19 7.70 25.91
C GLU A 546 -35.22 7.78 27.45
N ALA A 547 -34.44 8.67 28.05
CA ALA A 547 -34.41 8.93 29.48
C ALA A 547 -35.05 10.28 29.82
#